data_79e93587d099f7e23b7b48e0869cfe3b
#
_entry.id   79e93587d099f7e23b7b48e0869cfe3b
#
_cell.length_a   1.000
_cell.length_b   1.000
_cell.length_c   1.000
_cell.angle_alpha   90.00
_cell.angle_beta   90.00
_cell.angle_gamma   90.00
#
_symmetry.space_group_name_H-M   'P 1'
#
loop_
_entity.id
_entity.type
_entity.pdbx_description
1 polymer ?
#
loop_
_entity_poly.entity_id
_entity_poly.type
_entity_poly.pdbx_seq_one_letter_code
_entity_poly.pdbx_strand_id
1 'polypeptide(L)'
;MLNSLPTKYFDDVYSAHRDPWNFETSEYEKQKYAHTLQTLPQPHYRTALEIGCSIGVLTAQLAQRCESLLAIDVSESALAQARARCRHLPQVVFQNKSVPTQFPEGQFTLILVSEVAYYLSRPDLILLANQLAAHQPQGADLLLVHFTPEVADYPATGDQVHDYFLTRPEWRNLAESRQPRYRLNVLRRITAQSAP
;
A
#
# COMPACT_ATOMS: atom_id res chain seq x y z
N MET A 1 -6.36 -20.07 -11.93
CA MET A 1 -6.07 -18.87 -11.12
C MET A 1 -5.25 -17.93 -11.98
N LEU A 2 -5.57 -16.65 -11.96
CA LEU A 2 -4.80 -15.64 -12.70
C LEU A 2 -3.42 -15.45 -12.06
N ASN A 3 -2.40 -15.17 -12.88
CA ASN A 3 -1.08 -14.78 -12.41
C ASN A 3 -1.10 -13.31 -11.94
N SER A 4 -0.11 -12.92 -11.15
CA SER A 4 0.09 -11.50 -10.83
C SER A 4 0.27 -10.68 -12.09
N LEU A 5 -0.23 -9.44 -12.10
CA LEU A 5 -0.01 -8.55 -13.23
C LEU A 5 1.48 -8.25 -13.38
N PRO A 6 2.04 -8.34 -14.59
CA PRO A 6 3.46 -8.09 -14.80
C PRO A 6 3.79 -6.59 -14.69
N THR A 7 5.02 -6.26 -14.31
CA THR A 7 5.52 -4.87 -14.27
C THR A 7 5.25 -4.11 -15.57
N LYS A 8 5.39 -4.79 -16.71
CA LYS A 8 5.12 -4.21 -18.03
C LYS A 8 3.71 -3.62 -18.17
N TYR A 9 2.70 -4.19 -17.50
CA TYR A 9 1.34 -3.65 -17.51
C TYR A 9 1.33 -2.19 -16.99
N PHE A 10 2.00 -1.94 -15.88
CA PHE A 10 2.07 -0.62 -15.26
C PHE A 10 2.93 0.35 -16.08
N ASP A 11 4.04 -0.13 -16.64
CA ASP A 11 4.88 0.68 -17.53
C ASP A 11 4.12 1.13 -18.78
N ASP A 12 3.33 0.25 -19.40
CA ASP A 12 2.48 0.58 -20.53
C ASP A 12 1.42 1.62 -20.16
N VAL A 13 0.76 1.46 -19.02
CA VAL A 13 -0.27 2.38 -18.51
C VAL A 13 0.29 3.78 -18.25
N TYR A 14 1.42 3.89 -17.53
CA TYR A 14 2.05 5.19 -17.24
C TYR A 14 2.75 5.81 -18.45
N SER A 15 3.15 5.01 -19.43
CA SER A 15 3.68 5.52 -20.70
C SER A 15 2.59 6.11 -21.59
N ALA A 16 1.38 5.54 -21.54
CA ALA A 16 0.23 6.04 -22.29
C ALA A 16 -0.39 7.28 -21.64
N HIS A 17 -0.43 7.34 -20.32
CA HIS A 17 -1.06 8.41 -19.56
C HIS A 17 -0.23 8.78 -18.34
N ARG A 18 0.12 10.06 -18.20
CA ARG A 18 0.90 10.57 -17.07
C ARG A 18 0.23 10.29 -15.71
N ASP A 19 -1.08 10.45 -15.63
CA ASP A 19 -1.91 10.20 -14.44
C ASP A 19 -3.15 9.38 -14.85
N PRO A 20 -3.01 8.06 -15.03
CA PRO A 20 -4.04 7.22 -15.63
C PRO A 20 -5.31 7.10 -14.76
N TRP A 21 -5.21 7.36 -13.47
CA TRP A 21 -6.34 7.29 -12.52
C TRP A 21 -6.78 8.66 -12.00
N ASN A 22 -6.24 9.76 -12.54
CA ASN A 22 -6.53 11.14 -12.15
C ASN A 22 -6.26 11.43 -10.67
N PHE A 23 -5.18 10.87 -10.11
CA PHE A 23 -4.81 11.04 -8.71
C PHE A 23 -4.59 12.51 -8.31
N GLU A 24 -4.13 13.35 -9.26
CA GLU A 24 -3.90 14.78 -9.03
C GLU A 24 -5.18 15.60 -8.91
N THR A 25 -6.25 15.21 -9.62
CA THR A 25 -7.43 16.07 -9.83
C THR A 25 -8.73 15.47 -9.35
N SER A 26 -8.80 14.16 -9.11
CA SER A 26 -10.02 13.48 -8.67
C SER A 26 -10.39 13.85 -7.24
N GLU A 27 -11.57 14.44 -7.06
CA GLU A 27 -12.11 14.72 -5.72
C GLU A 27 -12.36 13.42 -4.93
N TYR A 28 -12.69 12.33 -5.62
CA TYR A 28 -12.80 11.00 -5.02
C TYR A 28 -11.47 10.53 -4.42
N GLU A 29 -10.37 10.63 -5.16
CA GLU A 29 -9.04 10.25 -4.68
C GLU A 29 -8.59 11.13 -3.52
N LYS A 30 -8.83 12.44 -3.61
CA LYS A 30 -8.52 13.39 -2.54
C LYS A 30 -9.24 13.05 -1.23
N GLN A 31 -10.54 12.73 -1.31
CA GLN A 31 -11.33 12.33 -0.14
C GLN A 31 -10.86 10.97 0.41
N LYS A 32 -10.54 9.99 -0.46
CA LYS A 32 -9.98 8.69 -0.07
C LYS A 32 -8.64 8.86 0.64
N TYR A 33 -7.74 9.71 0.15
CA TYR A 33 -6.46 9.99 0.81
C TYR A 33 -6.63 10.67 2.16
N ALA A 34 -7.51 11.67 2.25
CA ALA A 34 -7.81 12.33 3.52
C ALA A 34 -8.34 11.32 4.56
N HIS A 35 -9.29 10.47 4.16
CA HIS A 35 -9.83 9.41 5.00
C HIS A 35 -8.75 8.39 5.40
N THR A 36 -7.90 7.96 4.46
CA THR A 36 -6.78 7.06 4.71
C THR A 36 -5.86 7.61 5.81
N LEU A 37 -5.46 8.85 5.70
CA LEU A 37 -4.57 9.49 6.68
C LEU A 37 -5.24 9.77 8.03
N GLN A 38 -6.53 10.09 8.04
CA GLN A 38 -7.31 10.29 9.28
C GLN A 38 -7.48 8.99 10.07
N THR A 39 -7.51 7.84 9.40
CA THR A 39 -7.69 6.53 10.03
C THR A 39 -6.40 6.02 10.69
N LEU A 40 -5.24 6.61 10.41
CA LEU A 40 -3.97 6.23 11.01
C LEU A 40 -4.01 6.42 12.54
N PRO A 41 -3.73 5.35 13.34
CA PRO A 41 -3.86 5.40 14.80
C PRO A 41 -2.85 6.32 15.50
N GLN A 42 -1.67 6.51 14.88
CA GLN A 42 -0.61 7.32 15.46
C GLN A 42 -0.51 8.68 14.77
N PRO A 43 -0.25 9.77 15.49
CA PRO A 43 -0.02 11.07 14.88
C PRO A 43 1.27 11.10 14.05
N HIS A 44 2.29 10.33 14.43
CA HIS A 44 3.58 10.22 13.76
C HIS A 44 4.15 8.80 13.79
N TYR A 45 4.89 8.45 12.72
CA TYR A 45 5.60 7.18 12.56
C TYR A 45 7.07 7.41 12.34
N ARG A 46 7.92 6.65 13.03
CA ARG A 46 9.38 6.75 12.90
C ARG A 46 9.85 6.27 11.53
N THR A 47 9.36 5.12 11.11
CA THR A 47 9.74 4.51 9.81
C THR A 47 8.48 4.02 9.12
N ALA A 48 8.26 4.44 7.88
CA ALA A 48 7.12 4.00 7.10
C ALA A 48 7.55 3.44 5.73
N LEU A 49 6.78 2.48 5.25
CA LEU A 49 6.86 1.95 3.89
C LEU A 49 5.51 2.19 3.20
N GLU A 50 5.54 2.82 2.04
CA GLU A 50 4.40 2.92 1.14
C GLU A 50 4.64 2.02 -0.07
N ILE A 51 3.75 1.05 -0.28
CA ILE A 51 3.78 0.11 -1.41
C ILE A 51 2.74 0.56 -2.44
N GLY A 52 3.19 0.88 -3.67
CA GLY A 52 2.36 1.41 -4.73
C GLY A 52 2.20 2.93 -4.64
N CYS A 53 3.30 3.66 -4.49
CA CYS A 53 3.26 5.12 -4.32
C CYS A 53 2.87 5.89 -5.59
N SER A 54 2.86 5.25 -6.77
CA SER A 54 2.49 5.87 -8.04
C SER A 54 3.24 7.18 -8.29
N ILE A 55 2.54 8.23 -8.70
CA ILE A 55 3.08 9.58 -8.93
C ILE A 55 3.25 10.42 -7.66
N GLY A 56 3.15 9.81 -6.46
CA GLY A 56 3.51 10.41 -5.18
C GLY A 56 2.49 11.38 -4.58
N VAL A 57 1.22 11.34 -4.98
CA VAL A 57 0.20 12.26 -4.44
C VAL A 57 -0.09 11.96 -2.97
N LEU A 58 -0.34 10.69 -2.64
CA LEU A 58 -0.53 10.27 -1.25
C LEU A 58 0.79 10.34 -0.47
N THR A 59 1.91 9.98 -1.09
CA THR A 59 3.25 10.05 -0.49
C THR A 59 3.56 11.42 0.09
N ALA A 60 3.27 12.50 -0.65
CA ALA A 60 3.51 13.88 -0.21
C ALA A 60 2.74 14.26 1.07
N GLN A 61 1.55 13.69 1.24
CA GLN A 61 0.71 13.90 2.42
C GLN A 61 1.15 12.99 3.58
N LEU A 62 1.44 11.70 3.30
CA LEU A 62 1.89 10.73 4.29
C LEU A 62 3.23 11.13 4.91
N ALA A 63 4.11 11.74 4.12
CA ALA A 63 5.41 12.23 4.57
C ALA A 63 5.33 13.22 5.73
N GLN A 64 4.22 13.97 5.87
CA GLN A 64 4.00 14.88 7.00
C GLN A 64 3.77 14.14 8.33
N ARG A 65 3.57 12.83 8.26
CA ARG A 65 3.30 11.93 9.40
C ARG A 65 4.48 10.97 9.65
N CYS A 66 5.62 11.15 8.96
CA CYS A 66 6.74 10.22 9.02
C CYS A 66 8.07 10.94 9.22
N GLU A 67 8.93 10.39 10.10
CA GLU A 67 10.33 10.82 10.21
C GLU A 67 11.16 10.29 9.04
N SER A 68 10.84 9.07 8.56
CA SER A 68 11.43 8.45 7.37
C SER A 68 10.36 7.67 6.62
N LEU A 69 10.26 7.90 5.32
CA LEU A 69 9.30 7.24 4.43
C LEU A 69 10.02 6.64 3.23
N LEU A 70 9.99 5.32 3.12
CA LEU A 70 10.35 4.61 1.90
C LEU A 70 9.09 4.40 1.07
N ALA A 71 9.08 4.95 -0.14
CA ALA A 71 7.98 4.80 -1.09
C ALA A 71 8.44 3.97 -2.30
N ILE A 72 7.71 2.91 -2.62
CA ILE A 72 8.07 2.02 -3.71
C ILE A 72 6.96 1.91 -4.75
N ASP A 73 7.37 1.78 -6.01
CA ASP A 73 6.50 1.45 -7.13
C ASP A 73 7.27 0.65 -8.17
N VAL A 74 6.56 -0.09 -9.01
CA VAL A 74 7.16 -0.88 -10.10
C VAL A 74 7.47 -0.03 -11.33
N SER A 75 6.79 1.11 -11.51
CA SER A 75 6.95 1.98 -12.67
C SER A 75 7.95 3.11 -12.40
N GLU A 76 9.06 3.10 -13.13
CA GLU A 76 10.04 4.19 -13.05
C GLU A 76 9.47 5.52 -13.59
N SER A 77 8.55 5.45 -14.55
CA SER A 77 7.83 6.64 -15.07
C SER A 77 6.98 7.32 -13.98
N ALA A 78 6.28 6.52 -13.17
CA ALA A 78 5.54 7.05 -12.02
C ALA A 78 6.49 7.62 -10.95
N LEU A 79 7.56 6.90 -10.64
CA LEU A 79 8.56 7.31 -9.65
C LEU A 79 9.29 8.61 -10.03
N ALA A 80 9.55 8.85 -11.31
CA ALA A 80 10.14 10.11 -11.77
C ALA A 80 9.23 11.31 -11.41
N GLN A 81 7.92 11.16 -11.56
CA GLN A 81 6.95 12.18 -11.16
C GLN A 81 6.85 12.32 -9.64
N ALA A 82 6.87 11.19 -8.91
CA ALA A 82 6.84 11.18 -7.45
C ALA A 82 8.06 11.90 -6.85
N ARG A 83 9.27 11.63 -7.37
CA ARG A 83 10.50 12.34 -6.97
C ARG A 83 10.41 13.84 -7.24
N ALA A 84 9.90 14.24 -8.40
CA ALA A 84 9.72 15.65 -8.73
C ALA A 84 8.72 16.33 -7.77
N ARG A 85 7.61 15.67 -7.45
CA ARG A 85 6.58 16.14 -6.51
C ARG A 85 7.12 16.31 -5.10
N CYS A 86 7.85 15.32 -4.61
CA CYS A 86 8.32 15.26 -3.23
C CYS A 86 9.76 15.80 -3.05
N ARG A 87 10.33 16.50 -4.02
CA ARG A 87 11.73 17.01 -3.99
C ARG A 87 12.07 17.86 -2.77
N HIS A 88 11.06 18.44 -2.15
CA HIS A 88 11.19 19.28 -0.95
C HIS A 88 11.01 18.52 0.37
N LEU A 89 10.84 17.19 0.32
CA LEU A 89 10.61 16.30 1.45
C LEU A 89 11.83 15.37 1.63
N PRO A 90 12.87 15.81 2.35
CA PRO A 90 14.14 15.07 2.43
C PRO A 90 14.02 13.73 3.16
N GLN A 91 12.95 13.53 3.95
CA GLN A 91 12.67 12.27 4.64
C GLN A 91 12.10 11.18 3.73
N VAL A 92 11.77 11.48 2.46
CA VAL A 92 11.18 10.54 1.51
C VAL A 92 12.24 9.97 0.58
N VAL A 93 12.32 8.64 0.53
CA VAL A 93 13.18 7.90 -0.40
C VAL A 93 12.31 7.07 -1.35
N PHE A 94 12.59 7.16 -2.66
CA PHE A 94 11.87 6.40 -3.68
C PHE A 94 12.74 5.29 -4.25
N GLN A 95 12.19 4.06 -4.34
CA GLN A 95 12.85 2.92 -4.96
C GLN A 95 11.94 2.23 -5.97
N ASN A 96 12.51 1.86 -7.13
CA ASN A 96 11.83 0.99 -8.08
C ASN A 96 11.92 -0.45 -7.58
N LYS A 97 10.81 -1.00 -7.10
CA LYS A 97 10.73 -2.35 -6.54
C LYS A 97 9.38 -2.99 -6.82
N SER A 98 9.42 -4.28 -7.10
CA SER A 98 8.24 -5.13 -7.27
C SER A 98 8.06 -6.04 -6.05
N VAL A 99 6.92 -5.93 -5.37
CA VAL A 99 6.56 -6.87 -4.31
C VAL A 99 5.75 -8.04 -4.90
N PRO A 100 5.89 -9.24 -4.35
CA PRO A 100 6.71 -9.61 -3.19
C PRO A 100 8.18 -9.91 -3.49
N THR A 101 8.60 -9.97 -4.76
CA THR A 101 9.90 -10.49 -5.18
C THR A 101 11.09 -9.62 -4.75
N GLN A 102 10.89 -8.32 -4.59
CA GLN A 102 11.92 -7.34 -4.22
C GLN A 102 11.51 -6.56 -2.97
N PHE A 103 10.92 -7.24 -1.98
CA PHE A 103 10.51 -6.58 -0.75
C PHE A 103 11.69 -5.84 -0.10
N PRO A 104 11.52 -4.57 0.33
CA PRO A 104 12.63 -3.79 0.90
C PRO A 104 13.05 -4.34 2.25
N GLU A 105 14.36 -4.26 2.53
CA GLU A 105 14.91 -4.56 3.85
C GLU A 105 14.55 -3.48 4.86
N GLY A 106 14.55 -3.82 6.14
CA GLY A 106 14.31 -2.90 7.24
C GLY A 106 13.13 -3.27 8.12
N GLN A 107 12.89 -2.43 9.12
CA GLN A 107 11.77 -2.54 10.05
C GLN A 107 10.91 -1.29 9.94
N PHE A 108 9.61 -1.47 9.74
CA PHE A 108 8.67 -0.37 9.51
C PHE A 108 7.62 -0.33 10.61
N THR A 109 7.46 0.84 11.25
CA THR A 109 6.42 1.05 12.25
C THR A 109 5.04 1.32 11.63
N LEU A 110 5.03 1.69 10.34
CA LEU A 110 3.85 1.74 9.47
C LEU A 110 4.19 1.10 8.13
N ILE A 111 3.30 0.25 7.61
CA ILE A 111 3.28 -0.09 6.19
C ILE A 111 1.90 0.28 5.63
N LEU A 112 1.89 1.00 4.52
CA LEU A 112 0.70 1.32 3.74
C LEU A 112 0.74 0.51 2.44
N VAL A 113 -0.33 -0.27 2.19
CA VAL A 113 -0.56 -0.98 0.93
C VAL A 113 -1.82 -0.39 0.31
N SER A 114 -1.64 0.44 -0.71
CA SER A 114 -2.73 1.16 -1.36
C SER A 114 -2.83 0.77 -2.83
N GLU A 115 -3.98 0.20 -3.22
CA GLU A 115 -4.32 -0.13 -4.61
C GLU A 115 -3.32 -1.07 -5.31
N VAL A 116 -2.72 -2.02 -4.58
CA VAL A 116 -1.67 -2.92 -5.11
C VAL A 116 -2.03 -4.39 -4.98
N ALA A 117 -2.47 -4.83 -3.80
CA ALA A 117 -2.47 -6.25 -3.46
C ALA A 117 -3.48 -7.08 -4.28
N TYR A 118 -4.49 -6.48 -4.88
CA TYR A 118 -5.41 -7.17 -5.79
C TYR A 118 -4.81 -7.48 -7.18
N TYR A 119 -3.65 -6.90 -7.50
CA TYR A 119 -2.87 -7.26 -8.71
C TYR A 119 -2.05 -8.54 -8.53
N LEU A 120 -1.97 -9.06 -7.31
CA LEU A 120 -1.16 -10.22 -6.99
C LEU A 120 -1.96 -11.52 -7.11
N SER A 121 -1.32 -12.55 -7.65
CA SER A 121 -1.81 -13.92 -7.56
C SER A 121 -1.96 -14.37 -6.10
N ARG A 122 -2.75 -15.40 -5.85
CA ARG A 122 -2.90 -15.92 -4.48
C ARG A 122 -1.58 -16.33 -3.83
N PRO A 123 -0.63 -17.03 -4.50
CA PRO A 123 0.68 -17.32 -3.94
C PRO A 123 1.48 -16.06 -3.58
N ASP A 124 1.47 -15.04 -4.45
CA ASP A 124 2.21 -13.81 -4.23
C ASP A 124 1.59 -12.96 -3.10
N LEU A 125 0.28 -12.95 -2.97
CA LEU A 125 -0.41 -12.32 -1.84
C LEU A 125 -0.02 -12.98 -0.51
N ILE A 126 0.07 -14.31 -0.46
CA ILE A 126 0.53 -15.05 0.72
C ILE A 126 1.99 -14.67 1.06
N LEU A 127 2.85 -14.63 0.05
CA LEU A 127 4.26 -14.25 0.24
C LEU A 127 4.38 -12.81 0.73
N LEU A 128 3.65 -11.86 0.14
CA LEU A 128 3.61 -10.47 0.60
C LEU A 128 3.16 -10.38 2.06
N ALA A 129 2.10 -11.07 2.44
CA ALA A 129 1.59 -11.04 3.82
C ALA A 129 2.62 -11.56 4.83
N ASN A 130 3.38 -12.61 4.47
CA ASN A 130 4.46 -13.13 5.30
C ASN A 130 5.61 -12.11 5.45
N GLN A 131 5.98 -11.43 4.38
CA GLN A 131 7.02 -10.39 4.41
C GLN A 131 6.59 -9.19 5.24
N LEU A 132 5.35 -8.71 5.08
CA LEU A 132 4.78 -7.64 5.90
C LEU A 132 4.88 -8.00 7.39
N ALA A 133 4.48 -9.22 7.77
CA ALA A 133 4.56 -9.68 9.15
C ALA A 133 6.01 -9.78 9.67
N ALA A 134 6.96 -10.17 8.82
CA ALA A 134 8.38 -10.31 9.17
C ALA A 134 9.10 -8.96 9.33
N HIS A 135 8.71 -7.97 8.54
CA HIS A 135 9.33 -6.63 8.52
C HIS A 135 8.61 -5.58 9.39
N GLN A 136 7.59 -5.98 10.12
CA GLN A 136 6.92 -5.11 11.09
C GLN A 136 7.18 -5.56 12.53
N PRO A 137 7.70 -4.69 13.39
CA PRO A 137 7.83 -4.99 14.81
C PRO A 137 6.46 -5.10 15.47
N GLN A 138 6.40 -5.75 16.63
CA GLN A 138 5.19 -5.79 17.42
C GLN A 138 4.67 -4.37 17.72
N GLY A 139 3.38 -4.15 17.58
CA GLY A 139 2.73 -2.85 17.76
C GLY A 139 2.76 -1.93 16.54
N ALA A 140 3.44 -2.32 15.45
CA ALA A 140 3.42 -1.60 14.19
C ALA A 140 2.04 -1.69 13.50
N ASP A 141 1.73 -0.69 12.69
CA ASP A 141 0.47 -0.59 11.98
C ASP A 141 0.63 -0.96 10.49
N LEU A 142 -0.32 -1.74 9.98
CA LEU A 142 -0.52 -2.02 8.56
C LEU A 142 -1.84 -1.40 8.12
N LEU A 143 -1.79 -0.52 7.14
CA LEU A 143 -2.96 0.10 6.55
C LEU A 143 -3.18 -0.47 5.15
N LEU A 144 -4.32 -1.06 4.93
CA LEU A 144 -4.77 -1.58 3.63
C LEU A 144 -5.87 -0.67 3.08
N VAL A 145 -5.73 -0.24 1.82
CA VAL A 145 -6.74 0.54 1.10
C VAL A 145 -6.86 -0.02 -0.31
N HIS A 146 -8.04 -0.52 -0.67
CA HIS A 146 -8.24 -1.11 -1.99
C HIS A 146 -9.63 -0.80 -2.55
N PHE A 147 -9.65 -0.51 -3.84
CA PHE A 147 -10.87 -0.47 -4.65
C PHE A 147 -11.58 -1.82 -4.59
N THR A 148 -12.92 -1.82 -4.42
CA THR A 148 -13.68 -3.05 -4.20
C THR A 148 -14.51 -3.54 -5.38
N PRO A 149 -14.97 -2.68 -6.33
CA PRO A 149 -15.65 -3.18 -7.50
C PRO A 149 -14.78 -4.19 -8.28
N GLU A 150 -15.42 -5.23 -8.79
CA GLU A 150 -14.75 -6.28 -9.55
C GLU A 150 -14.19 -5.73 -10.88
N VAL A 151 -12.95 -6.12 -11.18
CA VAL A 151 -12.28 -5.86 -12.45
C VAL A 151 -11.86 -7.20 -13.03
N ALA A 152 -12.41 -7.56 -14.20
CA ALA A 152 -12.31 -8.90 -14.77
C ALA A 152 -10.86 -9.41 -14.96
N ASP A 153 -9.92 -8.50 -15.23
CA ASP A 153 -8.52 -8.86 -15.50
C ASP A 153 -7.64 -8.90 -14.25
N TYR A 154 -8.19 -8.59 -13.07
CA TYR A 154 -7.41 -8.60 -11.83
C TYR A 154 -7.45 -9.98 -11.16
N PRO A 155 -6.31 -10.47 -10.63
CA PRO A 155 -6.22 -11.77 -9.95
C PRO A 155 -7.08 -11.90 -8.71
N ALA A 156 -7.35 -10.77 -8.02
CA ALA A 156 -8.16 -10.71 -6.83
C ALA A 156 -9.00 -9.42 -6.79
N THR A 157 -10.02 -9.40 -5.93
CA THR A 157 -10.74 -8.17 -5.59
C THR A 157 -10.15 -7.54 -4.33
N GLY A 158 -10.42 -6.25 -4.11
CA GLY A 158 -10.05 -5.59 -2.86
C GLY A 158 -10.61 -6.31 -1.64
N ASP A 159 -11.86 -6.79 -1.71
CA ASP A 159 -12.46 -7.55 -0.62
C ASP A 159 -11.73 -8.85 -0.31
N GLN A 160 -11.35 -9.62 -1.33
CA GLN A 160 -10.58 -10.86 -1.14
C GLN A 160 -9.22 -10.60 -0.48
N VAL A 161 -8.58 -9.49 -0.80
CA VAL A 161 -7.33 -9.06 -0.14
C VAL A 161 -7.58 -8.80 1.34
N HIS A 162 -8.53 -7.93 1.66
CA HIS A 162 -8.84 -7.56 3.04
C HIS A 162 -9.28 -8.77 3.89
N ASP A 163 -10.17 -9.60 3.36
CA ASP A 163 -10.65 -10.80 4.05
C ASP A 163 -9.49 -11.76 4.34
N TYR A 164 -8.55 -11.92 3.41
CA TYR A 164 -7.36 -12.74 3.65
C TYR A 164 -6.52 -12.21 4.82
N PHE A 165 -6.24 -10.90 4.87
CA PHE A 165 -5.46 -10.32 5.97
C PHE A 165 -6.19 -10.42 7.32
N LEU A 166 -7.51 -10.34 7.34
CA LEU A 166 -8.31 -10.48 8.57
C LEU A 166 -8.32 -11.91 9.13
N THR A 167 -7.99 -12.92 8.32
CA THR A 167 -7.83 -14.32 8.81
C THR A 167 -6.47 -14.60 9.43
N ARG A 168 -5.52 -13.68 9.32
CA ARG A 168 -4.13 -13.89 9.74
C ARG A 168 -3.96 -13.62 11.24
N PRO A 169 -3.44 -14.60 12.03
CA PRO A 169 -3.39 -14.50 13.50
C PRO A 169 -2.36 -13.49 14.02
N GLU A 170 -1.40 -13.09 13.19
CA GLU A 170 -0.40 -12.07 13.53
C GLU A 170 -0.92 -10.64 13.47
N TRP A 171 -2.16 -10.43 13.03
CA TRP A 171 -2.77 -9.12 12.92
C TRP A 171 -4.03 -8.99 13.78
N ARG A 172 -4.17 -7.86 14.45
CA ARG A 172 -5.41 -7.45 15.11
C ARG A 172 -6.04 -6.30 14.33
N ASN A 173 -7.28 -6.46 13.89
CA ASN A 173 -8.03 -5.37 13.26
C ASN A 173 -8.34 -4.29 14.31
N LEU A 174 -7.90 -3.05 14.05
CA LEU A 174 -8.15 -1.88 14.89
C LEU A 174 -9.29 -1.04 14.36
N ALA A 175 -9.39 -0.92 13.04
CA ALA A 175 -10.43 -0.15 12.38
C ALA A 175 -10.74 -0.74 11.01
N GLU A 176 -11.99 -0.66 10.63
CA GLU A 176 -12.48 -0.98 9.30
C GLU A 176 -13.42 0.11 8.83
N SER A 177 -13.30 0.48 7.57
CA SER A 177 -14.23 1.37 6.90
C SER A 177 -14.52 0.84 5.51
N ARG A 178 -15.80 0.74 5.17
CA ARG A 178 -16.26 0.35 3.85
C ARG A 178 -17.02 1.51 3.22
N GLN A 179 -16.49 1.98 2.11
CA GLN A 179 -17.10 3.02 1.29
C GLN A 179 -17.70 2.39 0.02
N PRO A 180 -18.51 3.08 -0.75
CA PRO A 180 -19.15 2.51 -1.95
C PRO A 180 -18.18 1.91 -2.98
N ARG A 181 -16.92 2.37 -3.02
CA ARG A 181 -15.93 1.96 -4.03
C ARG A 181 -14.60 1.51 -3.46
N TYR A 182 -14.39 1.58 -2.14
CA TYR A 182 -13.15 1.08 -1.52
C TYR A 182 -13.40 0.59 -0.11
N ARG A 183 -12.48 -0.26 0.35
CA ARG A 183 -12.39 -0.74 1.72
C ARG A 183 -11.05 -0.33 2.31
N LEU A 184 -11.07 -0.03 3.60
CA LEU A 184 -9.90 0.33 4.38
C LEU A 184 -9.89 -0.50 5.65
N ASN A 185 -8.73 -1.09 6.00
CA ASN A 185 -8.49 -1.72 7.30
C ASN A 185 -7.19 -1.22 7.89
N VAL A 186 -7.22 -0.92 9.18
CA VAL A 186 -6.02 -0.73 10.00
C VAL A 186 -5.80 -1.96 10.84
N LEU A 187 -4.67 -2.61 10.62
CA LEU A 187 -4.27 -3.81 11.33
C LEU A 187 -3.03 -3.51 12.19
N ARG A 188 -2.98 -4.04 13.41
CA ARG A 188 -1.80 -3.92 14.28
C ARG A 188 -1.09 -5.25 14.41
N ARG A 189 0.22 -5.22 14.25
CA ARG A 189 1.07 -6.38 14.45
C ARG A 189 1.03 -6.82 15.90
N ILE A 190 0.60 -8.04 16.16
CA ILE A 190 0.59 -8.67 17.48
C ILE A 190 1.49 -9.91 17.47
N THR A 191 1.94 -10.33 18.63
CA THR A 191 2.54 -11.66 18.77
C THR A 191 1.43 -12.67 18.53
N ALA A 192 1.63 -13.61 17.61
CA ALA A 192 0.70 -14.72 17.48
C ALA A 192 0.64 -15.42 18.85
N GLN A 193 -0.54 -15.43 19.47
CA GLN A 193 -0.73 -16.23 20.67
C GLN A 193 -0.52 -17.69 20.24
N SER A 194 0.44 -18.36 20.87
CA SER A 194 0.55 -19.82 20.76
C SER A 194 -0.82 -20.38 21.11
N ALA A 195 -1.44 -21.08 20.18
CA ALA A 195 -2.65 -21.81 20.49
C ALA A 195 -2.35 -22.74 21.70
N PRO A 196 -3.25 -22.82 22.67
CA PRO A 196 -3.10 -23.68 23.84
C PRO A 196 -3.00 -25.14 23.46
#